data_0ea542f72cb545926808530741434c43
#
_entry.id   0ea542f72cb545926808530741434c43
#
_cell.length_a   1.000
_cell.length_b   1.000
_cell.length_c   1.000
_cell.angle_alpha   90.00
_cell.angle_beta   90.00
_cell.angle_gamma   90.00
#
_symmetry.space_group_name_H-M   'P 1'
#
loop_
_entity.id
_entity.type
_entity.pdbx_description
1 polymer ?
#
loop_
_entity_poly.entity_id
_entity_poly.type
_entity_poly.pdbx_seq_one_letter_code
_entity_poly.pdbx_strand_id
1 'polypeptide(L)'
;CTLMQVPLIIENMSSGLRSIMIDTAAGADMYLESQIEEATYDGAISNIASIIFNIFSPLAFILFFYYLTLERRYKWAEIGFGICILIKCFSSLSNGQRTEVTMSVFNILVAYLALRPMLPARIQRGVRITLICLAIAIAIPFIMLSFSRFGDREGGLTGGLVYYIGEAPYYFNQYALDSEVIRHGDRTCNIFKQLLGMPAPEGIFGVRSAYPDATMDDSIFSTFVGDFVLDFGHVTTAIAFIIFSIIFTRLTRTNAPNTIPFHRLILAYFAMSVCMQGGMYLFNYSFEGNLQIIAILLFYAIFALTYIYKRYRKEGEQ
;
A
#
# COMPACT_ATOMS: atom_id res chain seq x y z
N CYS A 1 18.93 -4.75 0.85
CA CYS A 1 17.76 -4.53 1.71
C CYS A 1 16.84 -5.75 1.75
N THR A 2 16.31 -6.23 0.61
CA THR A 2 15.39 -7.38 0.56
C THR A 2 15.92 -8.63 1.27
N LEU A 3 17.17 -9.04 1.00
CA LEU A 3 17.77 -10.22 1.64
C LEU A 3 18.05 -10.02 3.15
N MET A 4 18.19 -8.79 3.61
CA MET A 4 18.38 -8.48 5.03
C MET A 4 17.12 -8.69 5.86
N GLN A 5 15.95 -8.76 5.22
CA GLN A 5 14.68 -9.06 5.91
C GLN A 5 14.48 -10.56 6.17
N VAL A 6 15.20 -11.43 5.45
CA VAL A 6 14.99 -12.88 5.52
C VAL A 6 15.23 -13.48 6.91
N PRO A 7 16.32 -13.15 7.64
CA PRO A 7 16.52 -13.68 8.98
C PRO A 7 15.40 -13.31 9.95
N LEU A 8 14.99 -12.04 9.94
CA LEU A 8 13.90 -11.53 10.79
C LEU A 8 12.57 -12.23 10.47
N ILE A 9 12.28 -12.45 9.18
CA ILE A 9 11.06 -13.16 8.76
C ILE A 9 11.09 -14.61 9.21
N ILE A 10 12.23 -15.30 9.12
CA ILE A 10 12.35 -16.70 9.56
C ILE A 10 12.12 -16.81 11.07
N GLU A 11 12.69 -15.90 11.85
CA GLU A 11 12.55 -15.84 13.30
C GLU A 11 11.09 -15.59 13.70
N ASN A 12 10.48 -14.52 13.15
CA ASN A 12 9.09 -14.18 13.44
C ASN A 12 8.09 -15.20 12.88
N MET A 13 8.38 -15.84 11.73
CA MET A 13 7.48 -16.84 11.15
C MET A 13 7.40 -18.11 12.00
N SER A 14 8.50 -18.51 12.64
CA SER A 14 8.50 -19.69 13.51
C SER A 14 7.69 -19.47 14.79
N SER A 15 7.75 -18.28 15.37
CA SER A 15 6.97 -17.87 16.54
C SER A 15 5.52 -17.53 16.19
N GLY A 16 5.31 -16.74 15.13
CA GLY A 16 4.00 -16.28 14.70
C GLY A 16 3.07 -17.39 14.21
N LEU A 17 3.53 -18.27 13.33
CA LEU A 17 2.72 -19.43 12.90
C LEU A 17 2.39 -20.37 14.06
N ARG A 18 3.33 -20.55 14.98
CA ARG A 18 3.11 -21.39 16.17
C ARG A 18 2.06 -20.78 17.10
N SER A 19 2.11 -19.47 17.31
CA SER A 19 1.13 -18.74 18.12
C SER A 19 -0.26 -18.77 17.49
N ILE A 20 -0.37 -18.50 16.18
CA ILE A 20 -1.65 -18.54 15.46
C ILE A 20 -2.29 -19.92 15.44
N MET A 21 -1.48 -20.98 15.40
CA MET A 21 -1.98 -22.37 15.43
C MET A 21 -2.40 -22.84 16.83
N ILE A 22 -1.86 -22.26 17.90
CA ILE A 22 -2.13 -22.66 19.28
C ILE A 22 -3.23 -21.80 19.90
N ASP A 23 -3.19 -20.49 19.65
CA ASP A 23 -4.14 -19.54 20.21
C ASP A 23 -4.50 -18.47 19.17
N THR A 24 -5.78 -18.42 18.84
CA THR A 24 -6.32 -17.45 17.87
C THR A 24 -6.35 -16.02 18.42
N ALA A 25 -6.35 -15.85 19.76
CA ALA A 25 -6.21 -14.55 20.41
C ALA A 25 -4.78 -13.99 20.29
N ALA A 26 -3.77 -14.86 20.27
CA ALA A 26 -2.37 -14.46 20.12
C ALA A 26 -2.09 -13.64 18.83
N GLY A 27 -2.88 -13.84 17.78
CA GLY A 27 -2.78 -13.03 16.55
C GLY A 27 -3.20 -11.56 16.73
N ALA A 28 -4.07 -11.27 17.70
CA ALA A 28 -4.45 -9.89 18.05
C ALA A 28 -3.38 -9.25 18.95
N ASP A 29 -2.81 -10.00 19.87
CA ASP A 29 -1.76 -9.52 20.76
C ASP A 29 -0.47 -9.24 19.99
N MET A 30 -0.08 -10.11 19.06
CA MET A 30 1.07 -9.86 18.15
C MET A 30 0.87 -8.62 17.28
N TYR A 31 -0.35 -8.35 16.84
CA TYR A 31 -0.65 -7.13 16.10
C TYR A 31 -0.50 -5.88 16.97
N LEU A 32 -0.99 -5.92 18.22
CA LEU A 32 -0.83 -4.85 19.19
C LEU A 32 0.63 -4.63 19.56
N GLU A 33 1.39 -5.71 19.80
CA GLU A 33 2.83 -5.63 20.05
C GLU A 33 3.59 -5.03 18.87
N SER A 34 3.29 -5.43 17.63
CA SER A 34 3.92 -4.85 16.44
C SER A 34 3.64 -3.35 16.28
N GLN A 35 2.45 -2.89 16.68
CA GLN A 35 2.12 -1.45 16.67
C GLN A 35 2.87 -0.67 17.76
N ILE A 36 3.13 -1.29 18.90
CA ILE A 36 3.90 -0.70 20.00
C ILE A 36 5.38 -0.69 19.64
N GLU A 37 5.91 -1.76 19.05
CA GLU A 37 7.29 -1.85 18.58
C GLU A 37 7.59 -0.87 17.43
N GLU A 38 6.66 -0.65 16.49
CA GLU A 38 6.78 0.40 15.49
C GLU A 38 6.90 1.80 16.11
N ALA A 39 6.34 2.01 17.32
CA ALA A 39 6.45 3.27 18.05
C ALA A 39 7.76 3.40 18.86
N THR A 40 8.47 2.29 19.14
CA THR A 40 9.68 2.25 19.98
C THR A 40 10.93 1.78 19.23
N TYR A 41 11.15 2.24 18.02
CA TYR A 41 12.27 1.82 17.17
C TYR A 41 13.65 2.10 17.79
N ASP A 42 14.32 1.04 18.23
CA ASP A 42 15.64 1.09 18.81
C ASP A 42 16.67 0.26 17.99
N GLY A 43 17.24 0.85 16.94
CA GLY A 43 18.28 0.18 16.15
C GLY A 43 18.52 0.74 14.74
N ALA A 44 19.53 1.61 14.61
CA ALA A 44 19.69 2.46 13.41
C ALA A 44 19.95 1.74 12.07
N ILE A 45 20.65 0.61 12.02
CA ILE A 45 21.08 0.00 10.73
C ILE A 45 20.06 -0.96 10.15
N SER A 46 19.43 -1.80 10.96
CA SER A 46 18.33 -2.67 10.52
C SER A 46 17.13 -1.84 10.07
N ASN A 47 16.90 -0.69 10.69
CA ASN A 47 15.83 0.23 10.39
C ASN A 47 15.98 0.89 9.02
N ILE A 48 17.17 1.34 8.63
CA ILE A 48 17.41 1.94 7.31
C ILE A 48 17.10 0.92 6.19
N ALA A 49 17.52 -0.32 6.36
CA ALA A 49 17.24 -1.37 5.36
C ALA A 49 15.73 -1.68 5.26
N SER A 50 15.02 -1.71 6.39
CA SER A 50 13.56 -1.86 6.45
C SER A 50 12.85 -0.68 5.82
N ILE A 51 13.22 0.55 6.16
CA ILE A 51 12.64 1.77 5.60
C ILE A 51 12.81 1.77 4.07
N ILE A 52 14.03 1.53 3.56
CA ILE A 52 14.28 1.45 2.12
C ILE A 52 13.46 0.32 1.48
N PHE A 53 13.36 -0.85 2.12
CA PHE A 53 12.56 -1.95 1.61
C PHE A 53 11.08 -1.57 1.54
N ASN A 54 10.51 -0.99 2.59
CA ASN A 54 9.10 -0.60 2.64
C ASN A 54 8.77 0.53 1.65
N ILE A 55 9.66 1.50 1.46
CA ILE A 55 9.48 2.59 0.49
C ILE A 55 9.45 2.06 -0.96
N PHE A 56 10.36 1.14 -1.31
CA PHE A 56 10.55 0.71 -2.70
C PHE A 56 9.87 -0.60 -3.07
N SER A 57 9.48 -1.43 -2.10
CA SER A 57 8.82 -2.72 -2.38
C SER A 57 7.53 -2.61 -3.20
N PRO A 58 6.69 -1.56 -3.08
CA PRO A 58 5.53 -1.41 -3.95
C PRO A 58 5.87 -1.29 -5.44
N LEU A 59 7.05 -0.73 -5.77
CA LEU A 59 7.51 -0.65 -7.14
C LEU A 59 7.91 -2.00 -7.72
N ALA A 60 8.27 -2.98 -6.87
CA ALA A 60 8.67 -4.31 -7.34
C ALA A 60 7.55 -4.99 -8.13
N PHE A 61 6.28 -4.76 -7.78
CA PHE A 61 5.13 -5.34 -8.46
C PHE A 61 5.04 -4.88 -9.92
N ILE A 62 5.08 -3.56 -10.16
CA ILE A 62 4.98 -3.04 -11.52
C ILE A 62 6.27 -3.34 -12.31
N LEU A 63 7.44 -3.30 -11.69
CA LEU A 63 8.71 -3.62 -12.32
C LEU A 63 8.79 -5.10 -12.72
N PHE A 64 8.29 -6.01 -11.88
CA PHE A 64 8.21 -7.43 -12.21
C PHE A 64 7.46 -7.64 -13.52
N PHE A 65 6.23 -7.12 -13.62
CA PHE A 65 5.43 -7.25 -14.83
C PHE A 65 6.03 -6.49 -16.02
N TYR A 66 6.61 -5.32 -15.80
CA TYR A 66 7.30 -4.57 -16.85
C TYR A 66 8.46 -5.37 -17.46
N TYR A 67 9.31 -5.99 -16.64
CA TYR A 67 10.39 -6.84 -17.15
C TYR A 67 9.87 -8.06 -17.91
N LEU A 68 8.71 -8.58 -17.57
CA LEU A 68 8.06 -9.66 -18.33
C LEU A 68 7.56 -9.22 -19.72
N THR A 69 7.35 -7.91 -19.95
CA THR A 69 6.96 -7.38 -21.28
C THR A 69 8.13 -7.19 -22.22
N LEU A 70 9.39 -7.20 -21.72
CA LEU A 70 10.56 -6.93 -22.54
C LEU A 70 10.87 -8.14 -23.45
N GLU A 71 11.24 -7.86 -24.72
CA GLU A 71 11.68 -8.90 -25.67
C GLU A 71 12.91 -9.64 -25.16
N ARG A 72 13.88 -8.87 -24.65
CA ARG A 72 15.08 -9.43 -24.00
C ARG A 72 14.75 -9.76 -22.54
N ARG A 73 14.81 -11.04 -22.21
CA ARG A 73 14.54 -11.54 -20.86
C ARG A 73 15.70 -11.25 -19.90
N TYR A 74 15.42 -10.59 -18.81
CA TYR A 74 16.35 -10.29 -17.72
C TYR A 74 16.03 -11.16 -16.50
N LYS A 75 16.30 -12.47 -16.62
CA LYS A 75 15.89 -13.47 -15.61
C LYS A 75 16.27 -13.10 -14.17
N TRP A 76 17.45 -12.55 -13.96
CA TRP A 76 17.89 -12.13 -12.62
C TRP A 76 17.06 -10.99 -12.04
N ALA A 77 16.65 -10.03 -12.85
CA ALA A 77 15.75 -8.96 -12.43
C ALA A 77 14.36 -9.51 -12.12
N GLU A 78 13.83 -10.38 -13.00
CA GLU A 78 12.52 -11.03 -12.80
C GLU A 78 12.51 -11.86 -11.51
N ILE A 79 13.54 -12.66 -11.26
CA ILE A 79 13.68 -13.44 -10.02
C ILE A 79 13.82 -12.50 -8.80
N GLY A 80 14.66 -11.46 -8.91
CA GLY A 80 14.87 -10.50 -7.82
C GLY A 80 13.59 -9.79 -7.41
N PHE A 81 12.79 -9.30 -8.37
CA PHE A 81 11.51 -8.68 -8.06
C PHE A 81 10.48 -9.70 -7.55
N GLY A 82 10.47 -10.92 -8.08
CA GLY A 82 9.64 -12.01 -7.57
C GLY A 82 9.94 -12.34 -6.11
N ILE A 83 11.22 -12.44 -5.75
CA ILE A 83 11.67 -12.65 -4.37
C ILE A 83 11.26 -11.46 -3.50
N CYS A 84 11.40 -10.21 -3.98
CA CYS A 84 10.99 -9.02 -3.25
C CYS A 84 9.48 -9.07 -2.91
N ILE A 85 8.65 -9.44 -3.87
CA ILE A 85 7.19 -9.60 -3.69
C ILE A 85 6.89 -10.68 -2.65
N LEU A 86 7.53 -11.85 -2.75
CA LEU A 86 7.35 -12.94 -1.80
C LEU A 86 7.75 -12.52 -0.38
N ILE A 87 8.91 -11.89 -0.22
CA ILE A 87 9.39 -11.41 1.08
C ILE A 87 8.41 -10.40 1.67
N LYS A 88 7.85 -9.47 0.86
CA LYS A 88 6.84 -8.52 1.33
C LYS A 88 5.58 -9.24 1.85
N CYS A 89 5.10 -10.25 1.14
CA CYS A 89 3.95 -11.05 1.58
C CYS A 89 4.25 -11.83 2.86
N PHE A 90 5.42 -12.47 2.95
CA PHE A 90 5.80 -13.27 4.12
C PHE A 90 6.10 -12.42 5.35
N SER A 91 6.72 -11.25 5.20
CA SER A 91 6.96 -10.31 6.30
C SER A 91 5.65 -9.91 6.98
N SER A 92 4.61 -9.68 6.21
CA SER A 92 3.29 -9.36 6.75
C SER A 92 2.66 -10.53 7.52
N LEU A 93 2.72 -11.73 6.93
CA LEU A 93 2.17 -12.92 7.58
C LEU A 93 2.90 -13.26 8.89
N SER A 94 4.22 -13.02 8.95
CA SER A 94 5.01 -13.26 10.18
C SER A 94 4.62 -12.33 11.33
N ASN A 95 4.12 -11.13 11.01
CA ASN A 95 3.65 -10.15 12.00
C ASN A 95 2.13 -10.27 12.27
N GLY A 96 1.47 -11.34 11.84
CA GLY A 96 0.03 -11.53 12.01
C GLY A 96 -0.84 -10.52 11.25
N GLN A 97 -0.24 -9.74 10.36
CA GLN A 97 -0.91 -8.70 9.59
C GLN A 97 -1.46 -9.27 8.27
N ARG A 98 -2.76 -9.23 8.09
CA ARG A 98 -3.42 -9.66 6.84
C ARG A 98 -3.45 -8.57 5.78
N THR A 99 -3.34 -7.35 6.21
CA THR A 99 -3.49 -6.14 5.39
C THR A 99 -2.50 -6.10 4.25
N GLU A 100 -1.21 -6.28 4.54
CA GLU A 100 -0.15 -6.23 3.54
C GLU A 100 -0.26 -7.35 2.49
N VAL A 101 -0.78 -8.52 2.87
CA VAL A 101 -1.08 -9.60 1.92
C VAL A 101 -2.18 -9.17 0.97
N THR A 102 -3.26 -8.59 1.50
CA THR A 102 -4.37 -8.07 0.68
C THR A 102 -3.88 -6.94 -0.24
N MET A 103 -3.06 -6.03 0.27
CA MET A 103 -2.44 -4.95 -0.52
C MET A 103 -1.52 -5.50 -1.61
N SER A 104 -0.75 -6.54 -1.31
CA SER A 104 0.09 -7.21 -2.31
C SER A 104 -0.74 -7.83 -3.43
N VAL A 105 -1.87 -8.45 -3.11
CA VAL A 105 -2.82 -8.97 -4.12
C VAL A 105 -3.36 -7.85 -5.00
N PHE A 106 -3.78 -6.72 -4.42
CA PHE A 106 -4.22 -5.56 -5.20
C PHE A 106 -3.11 -4.99 -6.08
N ASN A 107 -1.90 -4.85 -5.55
CA ASN A 107 -0.75 -4.37 -6.32
C ASN A 107 -0.41 -5.29 -7.50
N ILE A 108 -0.45 -6.62 -7.30
CA ILE A 108 -0.27 -7.60 -8.36
C ILE A 108 -1.38 -7.46 -9.42
N LEU A 109 -2.64 -7.34 -8.98
CA LEU A 109 -3.79 -7.20 -9.87
C LEU A 109 -3.68 -5.93 -10.72
N VAL A 110 -3.39 -4.79 -10.11
CA VAL A 110 -3.22 -3.51 -10.79
C VAL A 110 -2.08 -3.57 -11.79
N ALA A 111 -0.90 -4.07 -11.38
CA ALA A 111 0.27 -4.18 -12.25
C ALA A 111 0.01 -5.14 -13.43
N TYR A 112 -0.65 -6.28 -13.17
CA TYR A 112 -1.04 -7.22 -14.22
C TYR A 112 -2.04 -6.62 -15.20
N LEU A 113 -3.11 -5.98 -14.72
CA LEU A 113 -4.12 -5.36 -15.57
C LEU A 113 -3.54 -4.23 -16.43
N ALA A 114 -2.66 -3.40 -15.85
CA ALA A 114 -2.00 -2.31 -16.55
C ALA A 114 -1.11 -2.80 -17.70
N LEU A 115 -0.40 -3.90 -17.51
CA LEU A 115 0.59 -4.41 -18.47
C LEU A 115 0.11 -5.64 -19.29
N ARG A 116 -1.07 -6.18 -18.97
CA ARG A 116 -1.63 -7.35 -19.67
C ARG A 116 -1.62 -7.24 -21.20
N PRO A 117 -1.98 -6.11 -21.82
CA PRO A 117 -1.97 -6.00 -23.28
C PRO A 117 -0.58 -6.16 -23.92
N MET A 118 0.47 -5.89 -23.14
CA MET A 118 1.87 -5.96 -23.60
C MET A 118 2.52 -7.32 -23.31
N LEU A 119 1.89 -8.17 -22.49
CA LEU A 119 2.44 -9.49 -22.12
C LEU A 119 2.21 -10.51 -23.21
N PRO A 120 3.22 -11.33 -23.58
CA PRO A 120 3.02 -12.47 -24.47
C PRO A 120 1.97 -13.45 -23.94
N ALA A 121 1.17 -14.05 -24.82
CA ALA A 121 0.05 -14.92 -24.44
C ALA A 121 0.47 -16.11 -23.55
N ARG A 122 1.68 -16.65 -23.76
CA ARG A 122 2.26 -17.73 -22.94
C ARG A 122 2.48 -17.25 -21.50
N ILE A 123 3.01 -16.03 -21.35
CA ILE A 123 3.26 -15.42 -20.03
C ILE A 123 1.93 -15.09 -19.34
N GLN A 124 0.97 -14.53 -20.08
CA GLN A 124 -0.37 -14.26 -19.51
C GLN A 124 -1.01 -15.53 -18.92
N ARG A 125 -0.90 -16.67 -19.60
CA ARG A 125 -1.39 -17.95 -19.09
C ARG A 125 -0.64 -18.38 -17.83
N GLY A 126 0.69 -18.33 -17.83
CA GLY A 126 1.52 -18.67 -16.68
C GLY A 126 1.18 -17.79 -15.46
N VAL A 127 1.15 -16.46 -15.64
CA VAL A 127 0.77 -15.51 -14.59
C VAL A 127 -0.61 -15.81 -14.05
N ARG A 128 -1.60 -16.07 -14.91
CA ARG A 128 -2.96 -16.38 -14.46
C ARG A 128 -3.00 -17.63 -13.60
N ILE A 129 -2.32 -18.69 -14.01
CA ILE A 129 -2.25 -19.94 -13.22
C ILE A 129 -1.57 -19.67 -11.89
N THR A 130 -0.43 -18.98 -11.88
CA THR A 130 0.30 -18.63 -10.65
C THR A 130 -0.57 -17.79 -9.71
N LEU A 131 -1.31 -16.80 -10.24
CA LEU A 131 -2.23 -15.99 -9.43
C LEU A 131 -3.37 -16.82 -8.83
N ILE A 132 -3.92 -17.77 -9.58
CA ILE A 132 -4.96 -18.67 -9.06
C ILE A 132 -4.39 -19.57 -7.95
N CYS A 133 -3.22 -20.18 -8.17
CA CYS A 133 -2.55 -21.01 -7.16
C CYS A 133 -2.20 -20.20 -5.90
N LEU A 134 -1.69 -18.99 -6.08
CA LEU A 134 -1.38 -18.09 -4.97
C LEU A 134 -2.63 -17.66 -4.21
N ALA A 135 -3.71 -17.32 -4.93
CA ALA A 135 -4.99 -16.99 -4.31
C ALA A 135 -5.55 -18.14 -3.47
N ILE A 136 -5.47 -19.38 -3.96
CA ILE A 136 -5.88 -20.57 -3.20
C ILE A 136 -4.99 -20.77 -1.98
N ALA A 137 -3.66 -20.66 -2.14
CA ALA A 137 -2.72 -20.83 -1.03
C ALA A 137 -2.89 -19.77 0.08
N ILE A 138 -3.23 -18.54 -0.29
CA ILE A 138 -3.50 -17.44 0.65
C ILE A 138 -4.91 -17.55 1.24
N ALA A 139 -5.89 -18.02 0.47
CA ALA A 139 -7.28 -18.12 0.93
C ALA A 139 -7.43 -19.04 2.15
N ILE A 140 -6.68 -20.14 2.21
CA ILE A 140 -6.77 -21.09 3.32
C ILE A 140 -6.37 -20.44 4.66
N PRO A 141 -5.16 -19.89 4.85
CA PRO A 141 -4.80 -19.18 6.09
C PRO A 141 -5.71 -17.97 6.36
N PHE A 142 -6.10 -17.25 5.33
CA PHE A 142 -6.99 -16.09 5.47
C PHE A 142 -8.38 -16.48 5.99
N ILE A 143 -8.95 -17.57 5.48
CA ILE A 143 -10.23 -18.11 5.94
C ILE A 143 -10.10 -18.62 7.39
N MET A 144 -9.03 -19.35 7.71
CA MET A 144 -8.79 -19.82 9.09
C MET A 144 -8.70 -18.65 10.08
N LEU A 145 -7.92 -17.64 9.77
CA LEU A 145 -7.82 -16.41 10.59
C LEU A 145 -9.14 -15.64 10.67
N SER A 146 -9.94 -15.68 9.62
CA SER A 146 -11.26 -15.03 9.61
C SER A 146 -12.27 -15.80 10.44
N PHE A 147 -12.25 -17.13 10.40
CA PHE A 147 -13.07 -17.97 11.30
C PHE A 147 -12.75 -17.71 12.76
N SER A 148 -11.47 -17.62 13.11
CA SER A 148 -11.07 -17.38 14.50
C SER A 148 -11.53 -16.02 15.04
N ARG A 149 -11.60 -15.00 14.18
CA ARG A 149 -12.02 -13.65 14.59
C ARG A 149 -13.53 -13.41 14.54
N PHE A 150 -14.24 -14.09 13.64
CA PHE A 150 -15.64 -13.82 13.34
C PHE A 150 -16.57 -15.01 13.60
N GLY A 151 -16.02 -16.20 13.91
CA GLY A 151 -16.83 -17.40 14.10
C GLY A 151 -17.88 -17.28 15.19
N ASP A 152 -17.57 -16.55 16.27
CA ASP A 152 -18.44 -16.32 17.42
C ASP A 152 -19.35 -15.09 17.30
N ARG A 153 -19.25 -14.34 16.20
CA ARG A 153 -20.11 -13.16 15.98
C ARG A 153 -21.44 -13.54 15.33
N GLU A 154 -22.48 -12.74 15.59
CA GLU A 154 -23.76 -12.86 14.92
C GLU A 154 -23.58 -12.81 13.39
N GLY A 155 -24.09 -13.82 12.67
CA GLY A 155 -23.92 -13.98 11.22
C GLY A 155 -22.68 -14.80 10.81
N GLY A 156 -21.85 -15.26 11.75
CA GLY A 156 -20.70 -16.10 11.49
C GLY A 156 -19.69 -15.49 10.50
N LEU A 157 -19.02 -16.33 9.71
CA LEU A 157 -18.01 -15.91 8.74
C LEU A 157 -18.58 -14.95 7.68
N THR A 158 -19.80 -15.20 7.18
CA THR A 158 -20.43 -14.37 6.14
C THR A 158 -20.73 -12.97 6.68
N GLY A 159 -21.27 -12.85 7.89
CA GLY A 159 -21.50 -11.58 8.56
C GLY A 159 -20.18 -10.82 8.78
N GLY A 160 -19.12 -11.52 9.21
CA GLY A 160 -17.80 -10.95 9.38
C GLY A 160 -17.17 -10.43 8.09
N LEU A 161 -17.32 -11.14 6.97
CA LEU A 161 -16.82 -10.69 5.67
C LEU A 161 -17.59 -9.47 5.14
N VAL A 162 -18.91 -9.48 5.25
CA VAL A 162 -19.76 -8.34 4.86
C VAL A 162 -19.42 -7.11 5.69
N TYR A 163 -19.27 -7.30 7.00
CA TYR A 163 -18.83 -6.23 7.91
C TYR A 163 -17.48 -5.66 7.46
N TYR A 164 -16.48 -6.52 7.24
CA TYR A 164 -15.13 -6.08 6.89
C TYR A 164 -15.03 -5.32 5.56
N ILE A 165 -15.83 -5.73 4.56
CA ILE A 165 -15.89 -5.04 3.26
C ILE A 165 -16.67 -3.72 3.37
N GLY A 166 -17.73 -3.71 4.17
CA GLY A 166 -18.62 -2.56 4.35
C GLY A 166 -18.15 -1.55 5.41
N GLU A 167 -17.23 -1.93 6.29
CA GLU A 167 -16.82 -1.13 7.43
C GLU A 167 -16.29 0.25 7.04
N ALA A 168 -15.33 0.30 6.10
CA ALA A 168 -14.68 1.55 5.72
C ALA A 168 -15.67 2.58 5.12
N PRO A 169 -16.50 2.26 4.12
CA PRO A 169 -17.50 3.19 3.61
C PRO A 169 -18.60 3.50 4.62
N TYR A 170 -18.99 2.54 5.49
CA TYR A 170 -19.97 2.78 6.55
C TYR A 170 -19.43 3.80 7.56
N TYR A 171 -18.21 3.60 8.06
CA TYR A 171 -17.57 4.52 9.00
C TYR A 171 -17.36 5.90 8.39
N PHE A 172 -16.97 5.98 7.14
CA PHE A 172 -16.86 7.25 6.43
C PHE A 172 -18.20 8.00 6.43
N ASN A 173 -19.28 7.32 6.05
CA ASN A 173 -20.60 7.92 5.96
C ASN A 173 -21.19 8.30 7.34
N GLN A 174 -20.95 7.47 8.36
CA GLN A 174 -21.58 7.63 9.66
C GLN A 174 -20.83 8.62 10.56
N TYR A 175 -19.52 8.72 10.43
CA TYR A 175 -18.69 9.47 11.39
C TYR A 175 -17.82 10.55 10.74
N ALA A 176 -17.16 10.27 9.61
CA ALA A 176 -16.25 11.22 9.03
C ALA A 176 -16.98 12.38 8.34
N LEU A 177 -18.14 12.12 7.74
CA LEU A 177 -18.95 13.17 7.10
C LEU A 177 -19.59 14.13 8.11
N ASP A 178 -19.91 13.66 9.30
CA ASP A 178 -20.58 14.47 10.34
C ASP A 178 -19.59 15.09 11.33
N SER A 179 -18.28 14.91 11.12
CA SER A 179 -17.28 15.48 12.02
C SER A 179 -17.15 16.99 11.84
N GLU A 180 -17.32 17.74 12.93
CA GLU A 180 -17.08 19.19 12.99
C GLU A 180 -15.61 19.53 13.26
N VAL A 181 -14.80 18.53 13.68
CA VAL A 181 -13.39 18.70 14.02
C VAL A 181 -12.53 18.66 12.76
N ILE A 182 -11.70 19.68 12.56
CA ILE A 182 -10.72 19.74 11.47
C ILE A 182 -9.31 19.60 12.06
N ARG A 183 -8.56 18.60 11.61
CA ARG A 183 -7.21 18.27 12.11
C ARG A 183 -6.08 18.99 11.39
N HIS A 184 -6.38 19.85 10.42
CA HIS A 184 -5.42 20.69 9.71
C HIS A 184 -4.22 19.95 9.09
N GLY A 185 -4.43 18.72 8.61
CA GLY A 185 -3.40 17.88 7.99
C GLY A 185 -2.50 17.15 8.98
N ASP A 186 -2.85 17.07 10.25
CA ASP A 186 -2.05 16.39 11.27
C ASP A 186 -1.95 14.87 11.05
N ARG A 187 -2.91 14.30 10.35
CA ARG A 187 -2.90 12.88 9.97
C ARG A 187 -2.24 12.65 8.61
N THR A 188 -2.69 13.36 7.60
CA THR A 188 -2.30 13.08 6.20
C THR A 188 -1.01 13.76 5.77
N CYS A 189 -0.66 14.89 6.38
CA CYS A 189 0.51 15.70 6.04
C CYS A 189 1.54 15.83 7.17
N ASN A 190 1.52 14.93 8.13
CA ASN A 190 2.35 15.01 9.33
C ASN A 190 3.85 15.20 9.01
N ILE A 191 4.42 14.38 8.11
CA ILE A 191 5.83 14.49 7.73
C ILE A 191 6.17 15.86 7.10
N PHE A 192 5.26 16.44 6.31
CA PHE A 192 5.51 17.75 5.70
C PHE A 192 5.52 18.85 6.74
N LYS A 193 4.65 18.75 7.75
CA LYS A 193 4.66 19.67 8.89
C LYS A 193 5.98 19.57 9.66
N GLN A 194 6.43 18.35 9.98
CA GLN A 194 7.71 18.14 10.65
C GLN A 194 8.89 18.70 9.86
N LEU A 195 8.93 18.45 8.53
CA LEU A 195 9.98 18.99 7.66
C LEU A 195 9.99 20.52 7.59
N LEU A 196 8.83 21.15 7.75
CA LEU A 196 8.68 22.61 7.80
C LEU A 196 8.89 23.19 9.21
N GLY A 197 9.20 22.36 10.21
CA GLY A 197 9.36 22.79 11.61
C GLY A 197 8.04 23.21 12.27
N MET A 198 6.89 22.77 11.70
CA MET A 198 5.58 23.02 12.28
C MET A 198 5.28 21.97 13.36
N PRO A 199 4.54 22.34 14.42
CA PRO A 199 4.11 21.35 15.40
C PRO A 199 3.22 20.30 14.72
N ALA A 200 3.50 19.03 14.98
CA ALA A 200 2.77 17.90 14.47
C ALA A 200 2.66 16.82 15.55
N PRO A 201 1.48 16.26 15.80
CA PRO A 201 1.32 15.19 16.78
C PRO A 201 2.07 13.93 16.31
N GLU A 202 2.65 13.19 17.25
CA GLU A 202 3.37 11.94 16.92
C GLU A 202 2.41 10.76 16.86
N GLY A 203 2.35 10.10 15.70
CA GLY A 203 1.58 8.89 15.46
C GLY A 203 0.08 9.04 15.68
N ILE A 204 -0.63 7.92 15.65
CA ILE A 204 -2.10 7.87 15.85
C ILE A 204 -2.49 8.38 17.23
N PHE A 205 -1.78 7.95 18.27
CA PHE A 205 -2.10 8.32 19.65
C PHE A 205 -1.89 9.80 19.93
N GLY A 206 -0.86 10.41 19.32
CA GLY A 206 -0.64 11.86 19.40
C GLY A 206 -1.77 12.65 18.75
N VAL A 207 -2.23 12.20 17.57
CA VAL A 207 -3.39 12.82 16.89
C VAL A 207 -4.65 12.72 17.75
N ARG A 208 -4.95 11.55 18.34
CA ARG A 208 -6.11 11.38 19.25
C ARG A 208 -6.03 12.31 20.45
N SER A 209 -4.86 12.42 21.07
CA SER A 209 -4.67 13.27 22.23
C SER A 209 -4.81 14.75 21.89
N ALA A 210 -4.47 15.15 20.67
CA ALA A 210 -4.62 16.53 20.21
C ALA A 210 -6.08 16.89 19.88
N TYR A 211 -6.90 15.89 19.53
CA TYR A 211 -8.30 16.09 19.12
C TYR A 211 -9.27 15.19 19.90
N PRO A 212 -9.40 15.36 21.22
CA PRO A 212 -10.24 14.50 22.08
C PRO A 212 -11.74 14.59 21.75
N ASP A 213 -12.18 15.71 21.16
CA ASP A 213 -13.57 15.93 20.75
C ASP A 213 -13.90 15.32 19.38
N ALA A 214 -12.93 14.73 18.69
CA ALA A 214 -13.22 14.02 17.46
C ALA A 214 -14.07 12.78 17.76
N THR A 215 -15.29 12.77 17.25
CA THR A 215 -16.26 11.68 17.46
C THR A 215 -15.86 10.37 16.81
N MET A 216 -14.83 10.39 15.98
CA MET A 216 -14.38 9.25 15.20
C MET A 216 -13.21 8.54 15.88
N ASP A 217 -13.36 7.23 16.06
CA ASP A 217 -12.22 6.36 16.37
C ASP A 217 -11.38 6.16 15.10
N ASP A 218 -10.23 6.83 15.02
CA ASP A 218 -9.30 6.77 13.88
C ASP A 218 -8.49 5.46 13.80
N SER A 219 -8.72 4.51 14.73
CA SER A 219 -8.29 3.12 14.59
C SER A 219 -9.16 2.31 13.64
N ILE A 220 -10.35 2.84 13.29
CA ILE A 220 -11.30 2.19 12.41
C ILE A 220 -11.15 2.75 10.99
N PHE A 221 -11.23 1.88 9.99
CA PHE A 221 -11.07 2.25 8.59
C PHE A 221 -12.24 3.11 8.10
N SER A 222 -11.95 4.28 7.55
CA SER A 222 -12.96 5.21 7.02
C SER A 222 -12.77 5.58 5.56
N THR A 223 -12.06 4.78 4.81
CA THR A 223 -11.52 5.10 3.49
C THR A 223 -10.41 6.19 3.52
N PHE A 224 -9.58 6.23 2.48
CA PHE A 224 -8.55 7.27 2.39
C PHE A 224 -9.15 8.70 2.26
N VAL A 225 -10.37 8.81 1.74
CA VAL A 225 -11.08 10.09 1.62
C VAL A 225 -11.49 10.63 2.99
N GLY A 226 -11.84 9.73 3.93
CA GLY A 226 -12.25 10.11 5.28
C GLY A 226 -11.17 10.87 6.04
N ASP A 227 -9.93 10.42 5.96
CA ASP A 227 -8.81 11.13 6.60
C ASP A 227 -8.59 12.53 6.01
N PHE A 228 -8.76 12.71 4.69
CA PHE A 228 -8.69 14.02 4.08
C PHE A 228 -9.86 14.93 4.48
N VAL A 229 -11.06 14.36 4.63
CA VAL A 229 -12.24 15.11 5.11
C VAL A 229 -12.01 15.58 6.53
N LEU A 230 -11.51 14.73 7.40
CA LEU A 230 -11.19 15.08 8.78
C LEU A 230 -10.05 16.09 8.90
N ASP A 231 -9.08 16.05 7.99
CA ASP A 231 -7.94 16.97 8.01
C ASP A 231 -8.24 18.34 7.40
N PHE A 232 -9.07 18.39 6.35
CA PHE A 232 -9.25 19.62 5.55
C PHE A 232 -10.71 20.05 5.36
N GLY A 233 -11.66 19.30 5.88
CA GLY A 233 -13.09 19.52 5.67
C GLY A 233 -13.56 19.06 4.28
N HIS A 234 -14.86 19.00 4.10
CA HIS A 234 -15.54 18.41 2.93
C HIS A 234 -15.23 19.13 1.62
N VAL A 235 -15.40 20.46 1.61
CA VAL A 235 -15.26 21.27 0.41
C VAL A 235 -13.82 21.26 -0.09
N THR A 236 -12.87 21.48 0.81
CA THR A 236 -11.44 21.49 0.47
C THR A 236 -11.00 20.13 -0.05
N THR A 237 -11.45 19.04 0.58
CA THR A 237 -11.18 17.67 0.14
C THR A 237 -11.75 17.41 -1.25
N ALA A 238 -13.00 17.77 -1.51
CA ALA A 238 -13.62 17.58 -2.82
C ALA A 238 -12.84 18.34 -3.93
N ILE A 239 -12.47 19.59 -3.68
CA ILE A 239 -11.68 20.39 -4.62
C ILE A 239 -10.30 19.76 -4.85
N ALA A 240 -9.62 19.34 -3.78
CA ALA A 240 -8.31 18.69 -3.88
C ALA A 240 -8.36 17.42 -4.73
N PHE A 241 -9.38 16.56 -4.55
CA PHE A 241 -9.53 15.33 -5.33
C PHE A 241 -9.91 15.59 -6.79
N ILE A 242 -10.69 16.63 -7.09
CA ILE A 242 -10.97 17.07 -8.47
C ILE A 242 -9.66 17.52 -9.15
N ILE A 243 -8.88 18.37 -8.49
CA ILE A 243 -7.59 18.84 -9.00
C ILE A 243 -6.63 17.66 -9.21
N PHE A 244 -6.52 16.78 -8.22
CA PHE A 244 -5.72 15.56 -8.30
C PHE A 244 -6.12 14.72 -9.51
N SER A 245 -7.42 14.45 -9.70
CA SER A 245 -7.93 13.66 -10.82
C SER A 245 -7.59 14.28 -12.18
N ILE A 246 -7.71 15.61 -12.32
CA ILE A 246 -7.36 16.33 -13.54
C ILE A 246 -5.85 16.22 -13.81
N ILE A 247 -5.01 16.47 -12.80
CA ILE A 247 -3.55 16.42 -12.93
C ILE A 247 -3.12 15.01 -13.32
N PHE A 248 -3.57 13.98 -12.57
CA PHE A 248 -3.21 12.59 -12.87
C PHE A 248 -3.67 12.13 -14.23
N THR A 249 -4.89 12.45 -14.63
CA THR A 249 -5.41 12.14 -15.97
C THR A 249 -4.53 12.76 -17.06
N ARG A 250 -4.11 14.01 -16.90
CA ARG A 250 -3.23 14.68 -17.87
C ARG A 250 -1.82 14.08 -17.91
N LEU A 251 -1.26 13.79 -16.74
CA LEU A 251 0.11 13.24 -16.63
C LEU A 251 0.19 11.79 -17.12
N THR A 252 -0.88 11.01 -16.97
CA THR A 252 -0.92 9.59 -17.38
C THR A 252 -1.47 9.38 -18.78
N ARG A 253 -2.13 10.39 -19.37
CA ARG A 253 -2.69 10.30 -20.72
C ARG A 253 -1.63 9.96 -21.75
N THR A 254 -1.87 8.95 -22.57
CA THR A 254 -1.03 8.58 -23.72
C THR A 254 -1.83 8.61 -25.01
N ASN A 255 -1.20 9.01 -26.11
CA ASN A 255 -1.84 9.07 -27.42
C ASN A 255 -1.80 7.73 -28.16
N ALA A 256 -1.00 6.77 -27.68
CA ALA A 256 -0.87 5.45 -28.26
C ALA A 256 -1.04 4.37 -27.17
N PRO A 257 -2.04 3.49 -27.29
CA PRO A 257 -2.39 2.55 -26.23
C PRO A 257 -1.29 1.53 -25.89
N ASN A 258 -0.35 1.28 -26.80
CA ASN A 258 0.70 0.28 -26.61
C ASN A 258 2.09 0.88 -26.30
N THR A 259 2.20 2.20 -26.13
CA THR A 259 3.46 2.88 -25.85
C THR A 259 3.31 3.87 -24.72
N ILE A 260 3.32 3.37 -23.49
CA ILE A 260 3.28 4.23 -22.30
C ILE A 260 4.72 4.49 -21.87
N PRO A 261 5.20 5.75 -21.84
CA PRO A 261 6.50 6.06 -21.26
C PRO A 261 6.58 5.58 -19.82
N PHE A 262 7.74 5.02 -19.42
CA PHE A 262 7.91 4.35 -18.14
C PHE A 262 7.54 5.22 -16.92
N HIS A 263 7.87 6.51 -16.94
CA HIS A 263 7.49 7.43 -15.88
C HIS A 263 5.97 7.58 -15.74
N ARG A 264 5.23 7.61 -16.85
CA ARG A 264 3.75 7.66 -16.83
C ARG A 264 3.14 6.35 -16.33
N LEU A 265 3.78 5.22 -16.65
CA LEU A 265 3.36 3.91 -16.17
C LEU A 265 3.47 3.81 -14.64
N ILE A 266 4.59 4.27 -14.06
CA ILE A 266 4.78 4.28 -12.60
C ILE A 266 3.72 5.15 -11.94
N LEU A 267 3.46 6.34 -12.47
CA LEU A 267 2.47 7.25 -11.90
C LEU A 267 1.05 6.69 -11.98
N ALA A 268 0.67 6.10 -13.14
CA ALA A 268 -0.63 5.48 -13.33
C ALA A 268 -0.81 4.27 -12.38
N TYR A 269 0.20 3.44 -12.27
CA TYR A 269 0.20 2.31 -11.34
C TYR A 269 -0.01 2.78 -9.90
N PHE A 270 0.72 3.78 -9.46
CA PHE A 270 0.60 4.33 -8.12
C PHE A 270 -0.81 4.86 -7.86
N ALA A 271 -1.35 5.70 -8.76
CA ALA A 271 -2.69 6.25 -8.62
C ALA A 271 -3.76 5.15 -8.54
N MET A 272 -3.68 4.14 -9.42
CA MET A 272 -4.61 3.01 -9.41
C MET A 272 -4.48 2.20 -8.11
N SER A 273 -3.27 1.95 -7.62
CA SER A 273 -3.04 1.22 -6.37
C SER A 273 -3.64 1.97 -5.18
N VAL A 274 -3.42 3.29 -5.08
CA VAL A 274 -4.01 4.13 -4.03
C VAL A 274 -5.54 4.09 -4.07
N CYS A 275 -6.14 4.23 -5.25
CA CYS A 275 -7.59 4.19 -5.39
C CYS A 275 -8.18 2.83 -5.01
N MET A 276 -7.54 1.74 -5.42
CA MET A 276 -8.02 0.38 -5.10
C MET A 276 -7.87 0.06 -3.62
N GLN A 277 -6.76 0.43 -3.02
CA GLN A 277 -6.48 0.17 -1.60
C GLN A 277 -7.30 1.09 -0.70
N GLY A 278 -7.36 2.37 -1.05
CA GLY A 278 -7.99 3.40 -0.23
C GLY A 278 -9.51 3.29 -0.12
N GLY A 279 -10.17 2.54 -1.00
CA GLY A 279 -11.60 2.26 -0.88
C GLY A 279 -11.96 1.27 0.22
N MET A 280 -11.01 0.41 0.61
CA MET A 280 -11.23 -0.66 1.57
C MET A 280 -10.35 -0.54 2.82
N TYR A 281 -9.38 0.37 2.81
CA TYR A 281 -8.33 0.43 3.80
C TYR A 281 -7.83 1.85 4.01
N LEU A 282 -7.34 2.16 5.23
CA LEU A 282 -6.59 3.39 5.48
C LEU A 282 -5.32 3.35 4.64
N PHE A 283 -5.17 4.32 3.73
CA PHE A 283 -3.87 4.55 3.14
C PHE A 283 -2.90 4.92 4.26
N ASN A 284 -1.73 4.29 4.26
CA ASN A 284 -0.76 4.50 5.33
C ASN A 284 -0.19 5.92 5.30
N TYR A 285 -0.73 6.80 6.13
CA TYR A 285 -0.23 8.17 6.33
C TYR A 285 0.89 8.24 7.38
N SER A 286 1.45 7.09 7.78
CA SER A 286 2.64 7.03 8.59
C SER A 286 3.80 7.73 7.90
N PHE A 287 4.87 7.94 8.64
CA PHE A 287 6.14 8.44 8.10
C PHE A 287 6.58 7.66 6.85
N GLU A 288 6.54 6.34 6.90
CA GLU A 288 6.91 5.48 5.77
C GLU A 288 5.98 5.60 4.57
N GLY A 289 4.67 5.68 4.78
CA GLY A 289 3.69 5.87 3.70
C GLY A 289 3.88 7.19 2.97
N ASN A 290 4.13 8.27 3.71
CA ASN A 290 4.45 9.56 3.11
C ASN A 290 5.80 9.55 2.37
N LEU A 291 6.81 8.85 2.89
CA LEU A 291 8.08 8.64 2.18
C LEU A 291 7.89 7.83 0.90
N GLN A 292 7.00 6.85 0.85
CA GLN A 292 6.66 6.13 -0.38
C GLN A 292 6.10 7.08 -1.45
N ILE A 293 5.18 7.97 -1.07
CA ILE A 293 4.62 8.98 -1.98
C ILE A 293 5.73 9.86 -2.54
N ILE A 294 6.59 10.41 -1.66
CA ILE A 294 7.72 11.24 -2.05
C ILE A 294 8.66 10.49 -3.00
N ALA A 295 9.02 9.25 -2.66
CA ALA A 295 9.91 8.43 -3.48
C ALA A 295 9.32 8.18 -4.87
N ILE A 296 8.03 7.85 -4.98
CA ILE A 296 7.37 7.62 -6.26
C ILE A 296 7.32 8.88 -7.11
N LEU A 297 7.05 10.03 -6.51
CA LEU A 297 7.07 11.32 -7.20
C LEU A 297 8.48 11.70 -7.66
N LEU A 298 9.50 11.43 -6.86
CA LEU A 298 10.92 11.62 -7.25
C LEU A 298 11.30 10.70 -8.41
N PHE A 299 10.94 9.43 -8.37
CA PHE A 299 11.16 8.50 -9.47
C PHE A 299 10.47 8.98 -10.75
N TYR A 300 9.20 9.39 -10.63
CA TYR A 300 8.49 9.97 -11.76
C TYR A 300 9.27 11.16 -12.36
N ALA A 301 9.70 12.10 -11.52
CA ALA A 301 10.43 13.29 -11.98
C ALA A 301 11.76 12.91 -12.67
N ILE A 302 12.56 12.02 -12.08
CA ILE A 302 13.83 11.57 -12.66
C ILE A 302 13.63 10.93 -14.03
N PHE A 303 12.66 10.01 -14.14
CA PHE A 303 12.39 9.33 -15.42
C PHE A 303 11.74 10.25 -16.45
N ALA A 304 10.91 11.20 -16.03
CA ALA A 304 10.32 12.20 -16.92
C ALA A 304 11.41 13.15 -17.49
N LEU A 305 12.30 13.65 -16.65
CA LEU A 305 13.43 14.48 -17.07
C LEU A 305 14.37 13.73 -18.02
N THR A 306 14.68 12.47 -17.70
CA THR A 306 15.52 11.61 -18.57
C THR A 306 14.85 11.38 -19.93
N TYR A 307 13.54 11.16 -19.96
CA TYR A 307 12.78 11.00 -21.19
C TYR A 307 12.79 12.27 -22.05
N ILE A 308 12.55 13.42 -21.42
CA ILE A 308 12.57 14.73 -22.07
C ILE A 308 13.98 15.00 -22.65
N TYR A 309 15.03 14.82 -21.86
CA TYR A 309 16.42 15.01 -22.28
C TYR A 309 16.78 14.15 -23.52
N LYS A 310 16.42 12.86 -23.49
CA LYS A 310 16.68 11.95 -24.62
C LYS A 310 15.90 12.37 -25.89
N ARG A 311 14.72 12.92 -25.74
CA ARG A 311 13.92 13.42 -26.85
C ARG A 311 14.57 14.65 -27.50
N TYR A 312 14.95 15.64 -26.71
CA TYR A 312 15.62 16.84 -27.21
C TYR A 312 16.95 16.52 -27.91
N ARG A 313 17.72 15.60 -27.37
CA ARG A 313 18.97 15.15 -28.02
C ARG A 313 18.73 14.53 -29.39
N LYS A 314 17.71 13.71 -29.55
CA LYS A 314 17.36 13.10 -30.84
C LYS A 314 16.85 14.15 -31.87
N GLU A 315 16.10 15.14 -31.41
CA GLU A 315 15.60 16.23 -32.29
C GLU A 315 16.74 17.21 -32.71
N GLY A 316 17.82 17.33 -31.91
CA GLY A 316 19.01 18.13 -32.25
C GLY A 316 20.06 17.41 -33.10
N GLU A 317 19.98 16.10 -33.29
CA GLU A 317 20.85 15.29 -34.14
C GLU A 317 20.24 15.07 -35.54
N GLN A 318 19.02 15.54 -35.81
CA GLN A 318 18.34 15.59 -37.12
C GLN A 318 18.44 16.97 -37.74
#